data_e59c9e5923b9b9e800c05d6499e5de8f
#
_entry.id   e59c9e5923b9b9e800c05d6499e5de8f
#
_cell.length_a   1.000
_cell.length_b   1.000
_cell.length_c   1.000
_cell.angle_alpha   90.00
_cell.angle_beta   90.00
_cell.angle_gamma   90.00
#
_symmetry.space_group_name_H-M   'P 1'
#
loop_
_entity.id
_entity.type
_entity.pdbx_description
1 polymer ?
#
loop_
_entity_poly.entity_id
_entity_poly.type
_entity_poly.pdbx_seq_one_letter_code
_entity_poly.pdbx_strand_id
1 'polypeptide(L)'
;GLPFLKNLTPPAGSKSVAELTEIVKLAERPFIVKGVMTVKGALKAKEAGAAAIVVSNHGGRVLDQCPATAEVLPEIAEALKGSGVKILVDGGIRTGVDVFKALALGADAVLICRPFVTAVYGGGEEGVKCYIDKIAAELADTMQMCGAHSLAEITQDMVRV
;
A
#
# COMPACT_ATOMS: atom_id res chain seq x y z
N GLY A 1 8.50 -8.38 -16.60
CA GLY A 1 8.57 -6.97 -17.01
C GLY A 1 7.49 -6.62 -18.03
N LEU A 2 7.32 -5.34 -18.31
CA LEU A 2 6.34 -4.89 -19.32
C LEU A 2 6.81 -5.34 -20.72
N PRO A 3 5.95 -5.96 -21.55
CA PRO A 3 6.37 -6.55 -22.83
C PRO A 3 7.04 -5.55 -23.78
N PHE A 4 6.62 -4.29 -23.76
CA PHE A 4 7.20 -3.23 -24.59
C PHE A 4 8.58 -2.72 -24.12
N LEU A 5 9.03 -3.13 -22.93
CA LEU A 5 10.38 -2.85 -22.41
C LEU A 5 11.38 -3.99 -22.69
N LYS A 6 10.99 -5.01 -23.43
CA LYS A 6 11.77 -6.25 -23.63
C LYS A 6 13.21 -6.02 -24.10
N ASN A 7 13.45 -4.98 -24.86
CA ASN A 7 14.76 -4.65 -25.43
C ASN A 7 15.37 -3.37 -24.84
N LEU A 8 14.81 -2.86 -23.73
CA LEU A 8 15.31 -1.66 -23.08
C LEU A 8 15.98 -2.03 -21.75
N THR A 9 17.15 -1.49 -21.50
CA THR A 9 17.77 -1.56 -20.18
C THR A 9 16.98 -0.65 -19.24
N PRO A 10 16.40 -1.14 -18.15
CA PRO A 10 15.72 -0.29 -17.20
C PRO A 10 16.68 0.79 -16.66
N PRO A 11 16.22 2.05 -16.51
CA PRO A 11 17.05 3.13 -15.96
C PRO A 11 17.47 2.88 -14.51
N ALA A 12 16.75 2.00 -13.81
CA ALA A 12 17.10 1.55 -12.46
C ALA A 12 17.04 0.03 -12.40
N GLY A 13 18.15 -0.59 -12.06
CA GLY A 13 18.25 -2.04 -11.80
C GLY A 13 17.87 -2.40 -10.36
N SER A 14 18.02 -3.69 -10.01
CA SER A 14 17.93 -4.16 -8.63
C SER A 14 18.97 -3.45 -7.76
N LYS A 15 18.61 -3.24 -6.49
CA LYS A 15 19.50 -2.64 -5.49
C LYS A 15 19.76 -3.64 -4.37
N SER A 16 21.00 -3.68 -3.92
CA SER A 16 21.38 -4.32 -2.66
C SER A 16 20.86 -3.50 -1.48
N VAL A 17 20.81 -4.10 -0.29
CA VAL A 17 20.44 -3.38 0.94
C VAL A 17 21.42 -2.22 1.20
N ALA A 18 22.72 -2.41 0.95
CA ALA A 18 23.72 -1.36 1.11
C ALA A 18 23.47 -0.15 0.19
N GLU A 19 23.23 -0.39 -1.11
CA GLU A 19 22.88 0.66 -2.06
C GLU A 19 21.59 1.37 -1.67
N LEU A 20 20.58 0.63 -1.20
CA LEU A 20 19.33 1.22 -0.75
C LEU A 20 19.54 2.09 0.49
N THR A 21 20.41 1.65 1.42
CA THR A 21 20.79 2.44 2.60
C THR A 21 21.43 3.77 2.21
N GLU A 22 22.31 3.77 1.22
CA GLU A 22 22.93 5.01 0.72
C GLU A 22 21.87 5.94 0.10
N ILE A 23 20.93 5.39 -0.67
CA ILE A 23 19.81 6.18 -1.24
C ILE A 23 18.95 6.78 -0.13
N VAL A 24 18.64 6.01 0.91
CA VAL A 24 17.87 6.49 2.06
C VAL A 24 18.58 7.66 2.74
N LYS A 25 19.88 7.57 2.95
CA LYS A 25 20.68 8.66 3.54
C LYS A 25 20.69 9.91 2.65
N LEU A 26 20.89 9.74 1.34
CA LEU A 26 20.92 10.84 0.37
C LEU A 26 19.57 11.56 0.25
N ALA A 27 18.46 10.87 0.52
CA ALA A 27 17.13 11.46 0.40
C ALA A 27 16.87 12.59 1.41
N GLU A 28 17.51 12.55 2.59
CA GLU A 28 17.32 13.52 3.69
C GLU A 28 15.84 13.76 4.05
N ARG A 29 14.99 12.78 3.75
CA ARG A 29 13.53 12.78 3.94
C ARG A 29 13.08 11.37 4.30
N PRO A 30 11.89 11.20 4.89
CA PRO A 30 11.30 9.87 5.06
C PRO A 30 11.23 9.13 3.72
N PHE A 31 11.92 7.99 3.62
CA PHE A 31 12.02 7.21 2.39
C PHE A 31 11.04 6.03 2.44
N ILE A 32 10.29 5.84 1.35
CA ILE A 32 9.28 4.79 1.25
C ILE A 32 9.71 3.79 0.18
N VAL A 33 9.86 2.52 0.57
CA VAL A 33 10.17 1.43 -0.37
C VAL A 33 8.85 0.82 -0.89
N LYS A 34 8.61 0.92 -2.19
CA LYS A 34 7.41 0.39 -2.82
C LYS A 34 7.69 -0.93 -3.55
N GLY A 35 6.65 -1.79 -3.64
CA GLY A 35 6.73 -3.07 -4.33
C GLY A 35 7.11 -4.23 -3.42
N VAL A 36 6.90 -4.09 -2.13
CA VAL A 36 7.20 -5.12 -1.13
C VAL A 36 6.05 -6.12 -1.07
N MET A 37 6.34 -7.41 -1.34
CA MET A 37 5.35 -8.48 -1.39
C MET A 37 5.71 -9.67 -0.49
N THR A 38 6.78 -9.55 0.30
CA THR A 38 7.24 -10.65 1.18
C THR A 38 7.77 -10.10 2.51
N VAL A 39 7.67 -10.90 3.56
CA VAL A 39 8.27 -10.60 4.87
C VAL A 39 9.77 -10.32 4.73
N LYS A 40 10.49 -11.13 3.95
CA LYS A 40 11.92 -10.92 3.72
C LYS A 40 12.23 -9.57 3.05
N GLY A 41 11.39 -9.14 2.10
CA GLY A 41 11.51 -7.83 1.46
C GLY A 41 11.25 -6.69 2.46
N ALA A 42 10.22 -6.84 3.30
CA ALA A 42 9.88 -5.86 4.33
C ALA A 42 11.01 -5.68 5.36
N LEU A 43 11.60 -6.79 5.83
CA LEU A 43 12.74 -6.73 6.76
C LEU A 43 13.98 -6.09 6.14
N LYS A 44 14.25 -6.34 4.85
CA LYS A 44 15.34 -5.68 4.13
C LYS A 44 15.10 -4.17 3.95
N ALA A 45 13.86 -3.76 3.69
CA ALA A 45 13.52 -2.34 3.62
C ALA A 45 13.71 -1.65 4.97
N LYS A 46 13.31 -2.30 6.07
CA LYS A 46 13.59 -1.84 7.44
C LYS A 46 15.09 -1.74 7.70
N GLU A 47 15.88 -2.77 7.36
CA GLU A 47 17.33 -2.79 7.52
C GLU A 47 18.01 -1.63 6.77
N ALA A 48 17.52 -1.31 5.57
CA ALA A 48 18.01 -0.17 4.79
C ALA A 48 17.62 1.20 5.36
N GLY A 49 16.78 1.27 6.41
CA GLY A 49 16.36 2.51 7.04
C GLY A 49 15.12 3.15 6.41
N ALA A 50 14.30 2.40 5.69
CA ALA A 50 13.05 2.92 5.16
C ALA A 50 12.10 3.35 6.30
N ALA A 51 11.50 4.53 6.18
CA ALA A 51 10.48 5.03 7.10
C ALA A 51 9.12 4.33 6.90
N ALA A 52 8.87 3.88 5.68
CA ALA A 52 7.66 3.15 5.34
C ALA A 52 7.90 2.18 4.19
N ILE A 53 6.98 1.23 4.04
CA ILE A 53 6.88 0.37 2.85
C ILE A 53 5.51 0.52 2.20
N VAL A 54 5.43 0.21 0.91
CA VAL A 54 4.15 -0.02 0.23
C VAL A 54 4.08 -1.49 -0.16
N VAL A 55 3.16 -2.23 0.46
CA VAL A 55 2.79 -3.57 0.03
C VAL A 55 2.06 -3.44 -1.30
N SER A 56 2.70 -3.89 -2.37
CA SER A 56 2.26 -3.60 -3.73
C SER A 56 2.83 -4.57 -4.75
N ASN A 57 1.98 -5.15 -5.56
CA ASN A 57 2.35 -5.91 -6.77
C ASN A 57 2.25 -5.06 -8.05
N HIS A 58 2.14 -3.73 -7.91
CA HIS A 58 1.96 -2.78 -9.02
C HIS A 58 0.70 -3.08 -9.87
N GLY A 59 -0.37 -3.56 -9.22
CA GLY A 59 -1.61 -3.96 -9.89
C GLY A 59 -1.45 -5.16 -10.82
N GLY A 60 -0.51 -6.07 -10.53
CA GLY A 60 -0.20 -7.24 -11.34
C GLY A 60 0.55 -6.94 -12.65
N ARG A 61 1.02 -5.70 -12.85
CA ARG A 61 1.59 -5.24 -14.13
C ARG A 61 3.06 -5.58 -14.33
N VAL A 62 3.81 -5.81 -13.25
CA VAL A 62 5.27 -6.05 -13.31
C VAL A 62 5.56 -7.54 -13.41
N LEU A 63 4.95 -8.33 -12.54
CA LEU A 63 5.05 -9.78 -12.52
C LEU A 63 3.64 -10.35 -12.42
N ASP A 64 3.28 -11.19 -13.38
CA ASP A 64 2.01 -11.89 -13.37
C ASP A 64 2.00 -13.00 -12.30
N GLN A 65 0.80 -13.43 -11.90
CA GLN A 65 0.57 -14.49 -10.91
C GLN A 65 1.19 -14.21 -9.52
N CYS A 66 1.42 -12.95 -9.20
CA CYS A 66 1.69 -12.55 -7.82
C CYS A 66 0.44 -12.72 -6.95
N PRO A 67 0.59 -13.07 -5.66
CA PRO A 67 -0.53 -13.05 -4.73
C PRO A 67 -1.15 -11.64 -4.64
N ALA A 68 -2.38 -11.56 -4.18
CA ALA A 68 -2.99 -10.27 -3.88
C ALA A 68 -2.27 -9.61 -2.69
N THR A 69 -2.23 -8.28 -2.70
CA THR A 69 -1.59 -7.52 -1.61
C THR A 69 -2.27 -7.76 -0.27
N ALA A 70 -3.60 -7.97 -0.27
CA ALA A 70 -4.36 -8.32 0.93
C ALA A 70 -3.98 -9.69 1.53
N GLU A 71 -3.53 -10.65 0.71
CA GLU A 71 -3.11 -11.98 1.18
C GLU A 71 -1.79 -11.92 1.95
N VAL A 72 -0.84 -11.10 1.51
CA VAL A 72 0.50 -11.01 2.12
C VAL A 72 0.60 -9.92 3.20
N LEU A 73 -0.39 -9.03 3.28
CA LEU A 73 -0.37 -7.91 4.21
C LEU A 73 -0.32 -8.34 5.68
N PRO A 74 -1.10 -9.32 6.17
CA PRO A 74 -1.09 -9.69 7.58
C PRO A 74 0.28 -10.21 8.07
N GLU A 75 0.94 -11.05 7.29
CA GLU A 75 2.26 -11.60 7.65
C GLU A 75 3.35 -10.53 7.65
N ILE A 76 3.28 -9.57 6.73
CA ILE A 76 4.20 -8.44 6.66
C ILE A 76 3.96 -7.50 7.85
N ALA A 77 2.69 -7.23 8.19
CA ALA A 77 2.34 -6.39 9.32
C ALA A 77 2.84 -6.97 10.66
N GLU A 78 2.66 -8.28 10.88
CA GLU A 78 3.17 -8.94 12.08
C GLU A 78 4.70 -8.91 12.15
N ALA A 79 5.39 -9.11 11.01
CA ALA A 79 6.86 -9.07 10.95
C ALA A 79 7.45 -7.68 11.23
N LEU A 80 6.72 -6.62 10.94
CA LEU A 80 7.14 -5.23 11.19
C LEU A 80 6.58 -4.64 12.49
N LYS A 81 5.81 -5.39 13.25
CA LYS A 81 5.20 -4.94 14.49
C LYS A 81 6.23 -4.36 15.45
N GLY A 82 5.96 -3.16 15.97
CA GLY A 82 6.87 -2.46 16.89
C GLY A 82 8.17 -1.93 16.25
N SER A 83 8.35 -2.06 14.95
CA SER A 83 9.56 -1.60 14.27
C SER A 83 9.59 -0.08 14.01
N GLY A 84 8.44 0.59 14.07
CA GLY A 84 8.29 1.99 13.69
C GLY A 84 8.15 2.23 12.17
N VAL A 85 8.37 1.21 11.33
CA VAL A 85 8.17 1.30 9.88
C VAL A 85 6.68 1.32 9.58
N LYS A 86 6.22 2.32 8.84
CA LYS A 86 4.83 2.43 8.43
C LYS A 86 4.51 1.51 7.25
N ILE A 87 3.30 0.97 7.24
CA ILE A 87 2.85 0.03 6.21
C ILE A 87 1.71 0.68 5.42
N LEU A 88 1.97 0.96 4.15
CA LEU A 88 0.97 1.36 3.19
C LEU A 88 0.65 0.16 2.29
N VAL A 89 -0.57 0.11 1.77
CA VAL A 89 -0.97 -0.94 0.82
C VAL A 89 -1.69 -0.33 -0.38
N ASP A 90 -1.42 -0.88 -1.57
CA ASP A 90 -2.18 -0.57 -2.78
C ASP A 90 -2.68 -1.85 -3.47
N GLY A 91 -3.45 -1.65 -4.53
CA GLY A 91 -4.02 -2.73 -5.32
C GLY A 91 -5.39 -3.19 -4.82
N GLY A 92 -6.39 -3.00 -5.66
CA GLY A 92 -7.76 -3.45 -5.37
C GLY A 92 -8.63 -2.48 -4.55
N ILE A 93 -8.08 -1.46 -3.92
CA ILE A 93 -8.83 -0.50 -3.10
C ILE A 93 -9.73 0.35 -4.00
N ARG A 94 -11.04 0.28 -3.79
CA ARG A 94 -12.08 0.99 -4.56
C ARG A 94 -13.18 1.60 -3.71
N THR A 95 -13.37 1.09 -2.49
CA THR A 95 -14.47 1.46 -1.59
C THR A 95 -13.95 1.74 -0.19
N GLY A 96 -14.76 2.41 0.64
CA GLY A 96 -14.46 2.57 2.06
C GLY A 96 -14.37 1.25 2.82
N VAL A 97 -15.11 0.22 2.36
CA VAL A 97 -15.00 -1.14 2.91
C VAL A 97 -13.62 -1.75 2.64
N ASP A 98 -13.05 -1.52 1.45
CA ASP A 98 -11.69 -2.00 1.15
C ASP A 98 -10.65 -1.30 2.02
N VAL A 99 -10.84 0.00 2.27
CA VAL A 99 -9.99 0.77 3.21
C VAL A 99 -10.08 0.17 4.61
N PHE A 100 -11.29 -0.05 5.12
CA PHE A 100 -11.51 -0.68 6.44
C PHE A 100 -10.79 -2.03 6.55
N LYS A 101 -10.96 -2.91 5.55
CA LYS A 101 -10.29 -4.22 5.52
C LYS A 101 -8.78 -4.10 5.51
N ALA A 102 -8.22 -3.19 4.72
CA ALA A 102 -6.78 -2.98 4.67
C ALA A 102 -6.20 -2.51 6.02
N LEU A 103 -6.90 -1.60 6.70
CA LEU A 103 -6.51 -1.16 8.04
C LEU A 103 -6.61 -2.29 9.06
N ALA A 104 -7.69 -3.06 9.03
CA ALA A 104 -7.89 -4.24 9.90
C ALA A 104 -6.79 -5.29 9.70
N LEU A 105 -6.26 -5.46 8.48
CA LEU A 105 -5.18 -6.38 8.15
C LEU A 105 -3.77 -5.84 8.51
N GLY A 106 -3.68 -4.64 9.09
CA GLY A 106 -2.45 -4.08 9.62
C GLY A 106 -1.78 -3.01 8.76
N ALA A 107 -2.46 -2.44 7.76
CA ALA A 107 -1.97 -1.26 7.08
C ALA A 107 -2.17 0.01 7.94
N ASP A 108 -1.21 0.95 7.89
CA ASP A 108 -1.37 2.29 8.45
C ASP A 108 -2.15 3.21 7.48
N ALA A 109 -2.07 2.96 6.18
CA ALA A 109 -2.75 3.74 5.15
C ALA A 109 -2.89 2.97 3.84
N VAL A 110 -3.73 3.48 2.94
CA VAL A 110 -3.96 2.91 1.61
C VAL A 110 -3.57 3.89 0.51
N LEU A 111 -3.24 3.35 -0.67
CA LEU A 111 -3.01 4.13 -1.88
C LEU A 111 -4.04 3.71 -2.93
N ILE A 112 -4.67 4.68 -3.58
CA ILE A 112 -5.67 4.46 -4.61
C ILE A 112 -5.19 5.16 -5.89
N CYS A 113 -5.12 4.43 -7.01
CA CYS A 113 -4.62 4.97 -8.28
C CYS A 113 -5.72 5.04 -9.35
N ARG A 114 -6.02 3.93 -10.02
CA ARG A 114 -6.92 3.91 -11.19
C ARG A 114 -8.31 4.50 -10.95
N PRO A 115 -8.98 4.29 -9.82
CA PRO A 115 -10.25 4.95 -9.56
C PRO A 115 -10.17 6.48 -9.57
N PHE A 116 -9.08 7.06 -9.04
CA PHE A 116 -8.85 8.51 -9.13
C PHE A 116 -8.58 8.99 -10.55
N VAL A 117 -7.88 8.18 -11.37
CA VAL A 117 -7.73 8.50 -12.80
C VAL A 117 -9.11 8.58 -13.48
N THR A 118 -10.00 7.62 -13.21
CA THR A 118 -11.38 7.66 -13.71
C THR A 118 -12.12 8.90 -13.22
N ALA A 119 -11.99 9.26 -11.94
CA ALA A 119 -12.63 10.43 -11.37
C ALA A 119 -12.15 11.74 -12.03
N VAL A 120 -10.84 11.87 -12.28
CA VAL A 120 -10.26 13.03 -12.99
C VAL A 120 -10.81 13.13 -14.40
N TYR A 121 -10.80 12.04 -15.16
CA TYR A 121 -11.30 12.04 -16.54
C TYR A 121 -12.82 12.24 -16.63
N GLY A 122 -13.57 11.74 -15.65
CA GLY A 122 -15.03 11.86 -15.61
C GLY A 122 -15.56 13.20 -15.12
N GLY A 123 -14.83 13.91 -14.27
CA GLY A 123 -15.35 15.12 -13.63
C GLY A 123 -14.29 16.09 -13.10
N GLY A 124 -13.02 15.97 -13.52
CA GLY A 124 -11.96 16.86 -13.07
C GLY A 124 -11.85 16.93 -11.54
N GLU A 125 -11.73 18.11 -11.00
CA GLU A 125 -11.62 18.37 -9.55
C GLU A 125 -12.88 17.89 -8.80
N GLU A 126 -14.06 18.18 -9.31
CA GLU A 126 -15.33 17.76 -8.71
C GLU A 126 -15.47 16.22 -8.71
N GLY A 127 -15.01 15.56 -9.75
CA GLY A 127 -14.98 14.10 -9.81
C GLY A 127 -14.07 13.50 -8.73
N VAL A 128 -12.90 14.08 -8.51
CA VAL A 128 -11.97 13.68 -7.44
C VAL A 128 -12.59 13.90 -6.07
N LYS A 129 -13.17 15.09 -5.84
CA LYS A 129 -13.86 15.43 -4.59
C LYS A 129 -14.99 14.45 -4.30
N CYS A 130 -15.87 14.20 -5.28
CA CYS A 130 -16.98 13.26 -5.17
C CYS A 130 -16.50 11.86 -4.78
N TYR A 131 -15.40 11.38 -5.36
CA TYR A 131 -14.84 10.07 -5.05
C TYR A 131 -14.22 10.02 -3.65
N ILE A 132 -13.55 11.08 -3.19
CA ILE A 132 -13.02 11.19 -1.82
C ILE A 132 -14.19 11.15 -0.81
N ASP A 133 -15.21 11.96 -1.04
CA ASP A 133 -16.38 12.05 -0.15
C ASP A 133 -17.10 10.69 -0.06
N LYS A 134 -17.23 9.98 -1.19
CA LYS A 134 -17.80 8.63 -1.25
C LYS A 134 -16.98 7.65 -0.41
N ILE A 135 -15.66 7.58 -0.59
CA ILE A 135 -14.79 6.67 0.17
C ILE A 135 -14.87 6.97 1.67
N ALA A 136 -14.83 8.25 2.03
CA ALA A 136 -14.90 8.67 3.42
C ALA A 136 -16.24 8.28 4.07
N ALA A 137 -17.37 8.51 3.37
CA ALA A 137 -18.68 8.13 3.86
C ALA A 137 -18.83 6.61 4.03
N GLU A 138 -18.38 5.83 3.04
CA GLU A 138 -18.41 4.34 3.11
C GLU A 138 -17.52 3.80 4.24
N LEU A 139 -16.36 4.41 4.49
CA LEU A 139 -15.48 4.03 5.59
C LEU A 139 -16.15 4.33 6.94
N ALA A 140 -16.72 5.53 7.09
CA ALA A 140 -17.40 5.93 8.32
C ALA A 140 -18.60 5.03 8.63
N ASP A 141 -19.41 4.71 7.62
CA ASP A 141 -20.54 3.79 7.76
C ASP A 141 -20.08 2.37 8.15
N THR A 142 -19.04 1.86 7.49
CA THR A 142 -18.45 0.55 7.81
C THR A 142 -17.92 0.52 9.24
N MET A 143 -17.20 1.57 9.67
CA MET A 143 -16.72 1.69 11.05
C MET A 143 -17.86 1.67 12.05
N GLN A 144 -18.93 2.43 11.79
CA GLN A 144 -20.10 2.47 12.65
C GLN A 144 -20.79 1.09 12.74
N MET A 145 -20.95 0.39 11.63
CA MET A 145 -21.54 -0.96 11.60
C MET A 145 -20.69 -2.00 12.31
N CYS A 146 -19.36 -1.82 12.33
CA CYS A 146 -18.43 -2.72 13.02
C CYS A 146 -18.12 -2.29 14.47
N GLY A 147 -18.66 -1.16 14.95
CA GLY A 147 -18.46 -0.66 16.30
C GLY A 147 -17.11 0.02 16.53
N ALA A 148 -16.42 0.48 15.49
CA ALA A 148 -15.18 1.25 15.60
C ALA A 148 -15.48 2.75 15.60
N HIS A 149 -15.07 3.47 16.65
CA HIS A 149 -15.28 4.93 16.80
C HIS A 149 -14.08 5.74 16.29
N SER A 150 -12.95 5.09 16.05
CA SER A 150 -11.74 5.69 15.51
C SER A 150 -10.99 4.67 14.63
N LEU A 151 -10.10 5.16 13.75
CA LEU A 151 -9.26 4.28 12.93
C LEU A 151 -8.37 3.35 13.78
N ALA A 152 -7.97 3.80 14.96
CA ALA A 152 -7.15 3.01 15.89
C ALA A 152 -7.90 1.84 16.54
N GLU A 153 -9.23 1.86 16.50
CA GLU A 153 -10.06 0.78 17.02
C GLU A 153 -10.38 -0.30 15.99
N ILE A 154 -9.98 -0.10 14.74
CA ILE A 154 -10.13 -1.11 13.70
C ILE A 154 -9.11 -2.23 13.93
N THR A 155 -9.60 -3.44 14.16
CA THR A 155 -8.79 -4.62 14.51
C THR A 155 -9.07 -5.79 13.58
N GLN A 156 -8.15 -6.74 13.51
CA GLN A 156 -8.19 -7.86 12.58
C GLN A 156 -9.39 -8.79 12.81
N ASP A 157 -9.90 -8.88 14.03
CA ASP A 157 -11.07 -9.70 14.38
C ASP A 157 -12.39 -9.15 13.81
N MET A 158 -12.40 -7.89 13.35
CA MET A 158 -13.54 -7.28 12.65
C MET A 158 -13.68 -7.74 11.20
N VAL A 159 -12.71 -8.47 10.65
CA VAL A 159 -12.72 -8.98 9.29
C VAL A 159 -12.43 -10.48 9.25
N ARG A 160 -12.96 -11.16 8.21
CA ARG A 160 -12.57 -12.55 7.91
C ARG A 160 -11.68 -12.55 6.67
N VAL A 161 -10.57 -13.27 6.76
CA VAL A 161 -9.61 -13.51 5.68
C VAL A 161 -9.76 -14.95 5.20
#